data_4a40864ecd0ca245f08260674df2769d
#
_entry.id   4a40864ecd0ca245f08260674df2769d
#
_cell.length_a   1.000
_cell.length_b   1.000
_cell.length_c   1.000
_cell.angle_alpha   90.00
_cell.angle_beta   90.00
_cell.angle_gamma   90.00
#
_symmetry.space_group_name_H-M   'P 1'
#
loop_
_entity.id
_entity.type
_entity.pdbx_description
1 polymer ?
#
loop_
_entity_poly.entity_id
_entity_poly.type
_entity_poly.pdbx_seq_one_letter_code
_entity_poly.pdbx_strand_id
1 'polypeptide(L)'
;MTKLSVLTVFAILLLSSLTIFSQVPGPTPSGARVIVIGSTPSTSPYATPTPVRLVVTDNLPKTTPTPAPRPVPTQTPYAPGIQAVPQNYPAPENYRSLSFTQVKSKISEARRQMQSRPMPTSMTNTFLITDFVRVAFYDWKTQQIDYIVLSKDSFLSTKYDSSAMSANGKPITVHTIRANGVNTPIVLRDGTGQAHLPLLVQYPVEKGGRYTETAYYMSTHPGLVTPEIVNAGKLYIRNTIEIAREKLRARGIMIQPKIADMAERLAVVEHTDPYRFRTEYAPNIYNDIFTLYALNEGQTYRYSVSSAGAGGMVQMIPSTYRMVRSRYFNVPLMPDFVEGMRDHVNAAQAMLLYMQMTWNDLIASPTISEALMNKIAKPEHLMAAGYNSNPAKLPGLINRGGAYWTSLIPRETQIYLQVIDSLERFVPMTPRTR
;
A
#
# COMPACT_ATOMS: atom_id res chain seq x y z
N MET A 1 23.44 23.33 0.53
CA MET A 1 22.06 23.67 0.17
C MET A 1 21.23 22.41 0.17
N THR A 2 20.44 22.32 1.18
CA THR A 2 19.31 21.46 1.58
C THR A 2 19.30 20.00 1.09
N LYS A 3 19.74 19.11 1.97
CA LYS A 3 19.48 17.68 1.93
C LYS A 3 17.97 17.44 2.15
N LEU A 4 17.20 17.32 1.09
CA LEU A 4 15.87 16.76 1.16
C LEU A 4 16.04 15.24 1.27
N SER A 5 15.85 14.72 2.47
CA SER A 5 16.02 13.30 2.77
C SER A 5 15.04 12.45 1.94
N VAL A 6 15.48 11.28 1.50
CA VAL A 6 14.67 10.25 0.80
C VAL A 6 13.39 9.90 1.58
N LEU A 7 13.38 10.12 2.90
CA LEU A 7 12.19 10.02 3.74
C LEU A 7 11.09 11.02 3.34
N THR A 8 11.48 12.20 2.83
CA THR A 8 10.53 13.24 2.39
C THR A 8 9.85 12.85 1.06
N VAL A 9 10.53 12.10 0.20
CA VAL A 9 9.94 11.64 -1.07
C VAL A 9 8.97 10.48 -0.84
N PHE A 10 9.25 9.58 0.10
CA PHE A 10 8.29 8.54 0.52
C PHE A 10 7.08 9.14 1.23
N ALA A 11 7.31 10.16 2.06
CA ALA A 11 6.25 10.95 2.69
C ALA A 11 5.46 11.78 1.67
N ILE A 12 6.10 12.26 0.60
CA ILE A 12 5.44 13.09 -0.44
C ILE A 12 4.56 12.24 -1.37
N LEU A 13 4.92 11.00 -1.69
CA LEU A 13 4.07 10.12 -2.51
C LEU A 13 2.87 9.54 -1.73
N LEU A 14 3.01 9.36 -0.43
CA LEU A 14 1.90 9.04 0.48
C LEU A 14 1.18 10.30 0.98
N LEU A 15 1.88 11.45 1.07
CA LEU A 15 1.30 12.77 1.34
C LEU A 15 0.54 13.35 0.14
N SER A 16 0.82 12.93 -1.10
CA SER A 16 -0.01 13.35 -2.24
C SER A 16 -1.42 12.75 -2.18
N SER A 17 -1.64 11.69 -1.41
CA SER A 17 -2.99 11.23 -1.05
C SER A 17 -3.59 11.99 0.14
N LEU A 18 -2.78 12.70 0.95
CA LEU A 18 -3.22 13.41 2.16
C LEU A 18 -3.12 14.95 2.07
N THR A 19 -2.29 15.51 1.17
CA THR A 19 -1.99 16.95 1.18
C THR A 19 -2.86 17.82 0.28
N ILE A 20 -3.82 17.26 -0.45
CA ILE A 20 -4.76 18.09 -1.24
C ILE A 20 -5.88 18.71 -0.35
N PHE A 21 -5.94 18.39 0.94
CA PHE A 21 -7.02 18.86 1.82
C PHE A 21 -6.66 19.93 2.83
N SER A 22 -5.47 20.51 2.78
CA SER A 22 -5.07 21.48 3.80
C SER A 22 -4.84 22.88 3.26
N GLN A 23 -5.74 23.40 2.43
CA GLN A 23 -5.77 24.85 2.17
C GLN A 23 -7.19 25.35 1.89
N VAL A 24 -7.98 25.41 2.95
CA VAL A 24 -8.92 26.51 3.18
C VAL A 24 -8.72 26.90 4.64
N PRO A 25 -8.32 28.13 4.96
CA PRO A 25 -8.31 28.59 6.36
C PRO A 25 -9.76 28.80 6.79
N GLY A 26 -10.34 27.78 7.38
CA GLY A 26 -11.51 27.88 8.23
C GLY A 26 -11.06 28.22 9.65
N PRO A 27 -11.87 28.89 10.48
CA PRO A 27 -11.50 29.22 11.84
C PRO A 27 -11.19 27.91 12.58
N THR A 28 -10.03 27.89 13.22
CA THR A 28 -9.55 26.82 14.09
C THR A 28 -10.62 26.52 15.15
N PRO A 29 -11.14 25.29 15.25
CA PRO A 29 -11.97 24.95 16.39
C PRO A 29 -11.09 25.06 17.63
N SER A 30 -11.50 25.86 18.59
CA SER A 30 -10.92 25.94 19.93
C SER A 30 -10.84 24.53 20.51
N GLY A 31 -9.62 24.05 20.74
CA GLY A 31 -9.34 22.66 20.98
C GLY A 31 -9.98 22.10 22.24
N ALA A 32 -10.46 20.89 22.13
CA ALA A 32 -10.66 20.03 23.30
C ALA A 32 -9.30 19.84 24.00
N ARG A 33 -9.15 20.36 25.20
CA ARG A 33 -7.96 20.12 26.03
C ARG A 33 -8.06 18.73 26.63
N VAL A 34 -7.14 17.87 26.29
CA VAL A 34 -6.92 16.61 26.99
C VAL A 34 -6.20 16.94 28.30
N ILE A 35 -6.88 16.79 29.41
CA ILE A 35 -6.25 16.88 30.74
C ILE A 35 -5.85 15.45 31.12
N VAL A 36 -4.56 15.18 31.13
CA VAL A 36 -3.99 13.96 31.69
C VAL A 36 -3.82 14.19 33.19
N ILE A 37 -4.66 13.58 33.99
CA ILE A 37 -4.46 13.51 35.42
C ILE A 37 -3.50 12.35 35.68
N GLY A 38 -2.21 12.66 35.77
CA GLY A 38 -1.19 11.70 36.17
C GLY A 38 -1.30 11.42 37.68
N SER A 39 -1.37 10.15 38.06
CA SER A 39 -1.08 9.72 39.42
C SER A 39 0.42 9.87 39.67
N THR A 40 0.80 10.41 40.81
CA THR A 40 2.19 10.45 41.29
C THR A 40 2.80 9.04 41.25
N PRO A 41 4.06 8.89 40.84
CA PRO A 41 4.69 7.58 40.79
C PRO A 41 4.82 6.99 42.19
N SER A 42 4.20 5.84 42.42
CA SER A 42 4.42 5.02 43.61
C SER A 42 5.79 4.36 43.51
N THR A 43 6.58 4.50 44.54
CA THR A 43 7.94 3.94 44.65
C THR A 43 7.96 2.45 45.02
N SER A 44 6.89 1.71 44.78
CA SER A 44 6.83 0.27 45.05
C SER A 44 7.12 -0.53 43.80
N PRO A 45 8.09 -1.44 43.77
CA PRO A 45 8.48 -2.22 42.58
C PRO A 45 7.47 -3.31 42.17
N TYR A 46 6.32 -3.42 42.87
CA TYR A 46 5.30 -4.43 42.59
C TYR A 46 3.91 -3.84 42.32
N ALA A 47 3.80 -2.53 42.05
CA ALA A 47 2.51 -1.93 41.72
C ALA A 47 2.13 -2.20 40.25
N THR A 48 1.06 -2.93 40.00
CA THR A 48 0.41 -3.06 38.71
C THR A 48 -0.03 -1.67 38.25
N PRO A 49 0.24 -1.25 37.01
CA PRO A 49 -0.18 0.05 36.54
C PRO A 49 -1.70 0.14 36.50
N THR A 50 -2.25 1.12 37.21
CA THR A 50 -3.68 1.42 37.16
C THR A 50 -4.06 1.95 35.79
N PRO A 51 -5.16 1.50 35.17
CA PRO A 51 -5.55 1.98 33.85
C PRO A 51 -5.89 3.47 33.91
N VAL A 52 -5.26 4.24 33.03
CA VAL A 52 -5.53 5.67 32.85
C VAL A 52 -6.93 5.85 32.29
N ARG A 53 -7.83 6.49 33.02
CA ARG A 53 -9.16 6.83 32.55
C ARG A 53 -9.08 8.14 31.75
N LEU A 54 -9.33 8.08 30.46
CA LEU A 54 -9.51 9.27 29.61
C LEU A 54 -10.91 9.85 29.85
N VAL A 55 -10.97 11.05 30.41
CA VAL A 55 -12.22 11.83 30.51
C VAL A 55 -12.19 12.89 29.41
N VAL A 56 -13.05 12.74 28.40
CA VAL A 56 -13.29 13.75 27.39
C VAL A 56 -14.44 14.64 27.87
N THR A 57 -14.16 15.89 28.14
CA THR A 57 -15.20 16.89 28.43
C THR A 57 -15.47 17.70 27.18
N ASP A 58 -16.64 17.51 26.56
CA ASP A 58 -17.14 18.32 25.49
C ASP A 58 -17.67 19.65 26.04
N ASN A 59 -16.92 20.72 25.85
CA ASN A 59 -17.45 22.08 25.95
C ASN A 59 -17.94 22.49 24.56
N LEU A 60 -19.19 22.17 24.25
CA LEU A 60 -19.86 22.68 23.07
C LEU A 60 -20.21 24.16 23.29
N PRO A 61 -19.82 25.09 22.41
CA PRO A 61 -20.32 26.46 22.44
C PRO A 61 -21.80 26.47 22.08
N LYS A 62 -22.58 27.28 22.81
CA LYS A 62 -24.01 27.51 22.55
C LYS A 62 -24.21 27.98 21.09
N THR A 63 -25.07 27.29 20.39
CA THR A 63 -25.40 27.53 19.01
C THR A 63 -25.99 28.91 18.76
N THR A 64 -25.34 29.70 17.95
CA THR A 64 -25.95 30.87 17.26
C THR A 64 -26.81 30.35 16.12
N PRO A 65 -27.98 30.93 15.83
CA PRO A 65 -28.86 30.42 14.78
C PRO A 65 -28.19 30.49 13.42
N THR A 66 -28.16 29.35 12.75
CA THR A 66 -27.58 29.16 11.40
C THR A 66 -28.40 29.95 10.38
N PRO A 67 -27.79 30.75 9.49
CA PRO A 67 -28.45 31.33 8.33
C PRO A 67 -28.96 30.21 7.42
N ALA A 68 -30.15 30.44 6.80
CA ALA A 68 -30.75 29.50 5.88
C ALA A 68 -29.79 29.04 4.78
N PRO A 69 -29.78 27.74 4.44
CA PRO A 69 -28.85 27.21 3.45
C PRO A 69 -29.07 27.87 2.10
N ARG A 70 -27.99 28.41 1.51
CA ARG A 70 -27.98 28.78 0.10
C ARG A 70 -28.31 27.55 -0.75
N PRO A 71 -29.09 27.68 -1.84
CA PRO A 71 -29.32 26.56 -2.73
C PRO A 71 -27.98 26.04 -3.25
N VAL A 72 -27.72 24.78 -2.94
CA VAL A 72 -26.54 24.04 -3.47
C VAL A 72 -26.79 23.90 -4.97
N PRO A 73 -25.80 24.25 -5.83
CA PRO A 73 -25.91 23.95 -7.25
C PRO A 73 -26.20 22.47 -7.41
N THR A 74 -27.21 22.12 -8.14
CA THR A 74 -27.59 20.76 -8.49
C THR A 74 -26.41 20.17 -9.29
N GLN A 75 -25.49 19.50 -8.60
CA GLN A 75 -24.48 18.71 -9.28
C GLN A 75 -25.20 17.53 -9.91
N THR A 76 -25.17 17.45 -11.22
CA THR A 76 -25.56 16.28 -11.98
C THR A 76 -24.94 15.05 -11.32
N PRO A 77 -25.72 13.96 -11.11
CA PRO A 77 -25.18 12.72 -10.55
C PRO A 77 -23.94 12.35 -11.34
N TYR A 78 -22.82 12.21 -10.67
CA TYR A 78 -21.59 11.72 -11.29
C TYR A 78 -21.84 10.27 -11.70
N ALA A 79 -22.29 10.09 -12.95
CA ALA A 79 -22.19 8.79 -13.57
C ALA A 79 -20.72 8.36 -13.42
N PRO A 80 -20.41 7.11 -12.98
CA PRO A 80 -19.06 6.63 -12.94
C PRO A 80 -18.50 6.81 -14.35
N GLY A 81 -17.73 7.89 -14.52
CA GLY A 81 -17.17 8.23 -15.81
C GLY A 81 -16.33 7.05 -16.23
N ILE A 82 -16.67 6.46 -17.36
CA ILE A 82 -15.74 5.57 -18.08
C ILE A 82 -14.44 6.35 -18.10
N GLN A 83 -13.40 5.86 -17.40
CA GLN A 83 -12.08 6.43 -17.53
C GLN A 83 -11.77 6.42 -19.03
N ALA A 84 -11.79 7.61 -19.65
CA ALA A 84 -11.36 7.72 -21.02
C ALA A 84 -9.95 7.14 -21.07
N VAL A 85 -9.75 6.10 -21.86
CA VAL A 85 -8.40 5.59 -22.13
C VAL A 85 -7.63 6.79 -22.64
N PRO A 86 -6.52 7.20 -21.96
CA PRO A 86 -5.74 8.31 -22.46
C PRO A 86 -5.36 8.02 -23.91
N GLN A 87 -5.77 8.87 -24.85
CA GLN A 87 -5.61 8.64 -26.30
C GLN A 87 -4.15 8.60 -26.75
N ASN A 88 -3.20 8.92 -25.86
CA ASN A 88 -1.76 8.98 -26.14
C ASN A 88 -0.96 8.10 -25.18
N TYR A 89 -1.37 6.85 -24.98
CA TYR A 89 -0.47 5.90 -24.36
C TYR A 89 0.57 5.50 -25.42
N PRO A 90 1.88 5.76 -25.21
CA PRO A 90 2.89 5.20 -26.11
C PRO A 90 2.69 3.69 -26.11
N ALA A 91 2.65 3.10 -27.31
CA ALA A 91 2.60 1.65 -27.45
C ALA A 91 3.70 1.06 -26.55
N PRO A 92 3.40 0.04 -25.74
CA PRO A 92 4.40 -0.54 -24.86
C PRO A 92 5.58 -0.97 -25.73
N GLU A 93 6.79 -0.46 -25.42
CA GLU A 93 8.00 -0.98 -26.06
C GLU A 93 7.99 -2.50 -25.88
N ASN A 94 8.26 -3.25 -26.95
CA ASN A 94 8.35 -4.71 -26.88
C ASN A 94 9.61 -5.11 -26.12
N TYR A 95 9.54 -5.11 -24.80
CA TYR A 95 10.61 -5.60 -23.96
C TYR A 95 10.69 -7.11 -24.04
N ARG A 96 11.91 -7.62 -24.26
CA ARG A 96 12.17 -9.05 -24.15
C ARG A 96 11.91 -9.50 -22.71
N SER A 97 11.31 -10.68 -22.57
CA SER A 97 11.01 -11.28 -21.27
C SER A 97 11.57 -12.68 -21.17
N LEU A 98 11.79 -13.12 -19.93
CA LEU A 98 12.05 -14.52 -19.57
C LEU A 98 10.73 -15.14 -19.07
N SER A 99 10.63 -16.47 -19.09
CA SER A 99 9.53 -17.17 -18.41
C SER A 99 9.57 -16.91 -16.90
N PHE A 100 8.44 -17.04 -16.22
CA PHE A 100 8.35 -16.82 -14.77
C PHE A 100 9.40 -17.64 -14.00
N THR A 101 9.55 -18.91 -14.33
CA THR A 101 10.53 -19.80 -13.71
C THR A 101 11.97 -19.29 -13.90
N GLN A 102 12.31 -18.84 -15.12
CA GLN A 102 13.63 -18.28 -15.41
C GLN A 102 13.85 -16.96 -14.62
N VAL A 103 12.87 -16.07 -14.57
CA VAL A 103 12.95 -14.83 -13.79
C VAL A 103 13.19 -15.15 -12.32
N LYS A 104 12.43 -16.06 -11.71
CA LYS A 104 12.61 -16.49 -10.30
C LYS A 104 14.00 -17.09 -10.05
N SER A 105 14.49 -17.93 -10.95
CA SER A 105 15.82 -18.51 -10.88
C SER A 105 16.91 -17.42 -10.92
N LYS A 106 16.80 -16.48 -11.86
CA LYS A 106 17.78 -15.39 -12.01
C LYS A 106 17.75 -14.40 -10.84
N ILE A 107 16.58 -14.11 -10.28
CA ILE A 107 16.47 -13.32 -9.04
C ILE A 107 17.15 -14.02 -7.87
N SER A 108 16.94 -15.33 -7.71
CA SER A 108 17.55 -16.12 -6.65
C SER A 108 19.07 -16.18 -6.80
N GLU A 109 19.56 -16.32 -8.03
CA GLU A 109 20.99 -16.28 -8.37
C GLU A 109 21.58 -14.90 -8.04
N ALA A 110 20.96 -13.80 -8.51
CA ALA A 110 21.40 -12.44 -8.23
C ALA A 110 21.46 -12.16 -6.73
N ARG A 111 20.44 -12.59 -5.98
CA ARG A 111 20.39 -12.43 -4.51
C ARG A 111 21.56 -13.12 -3.82
N ARG A 112 21.83 -14.38 -4.15
CA ARG A 112 22.98 -15.12 -3.59
C ARG A 112 24.29 -14.40 -3.90
N GLN A 113 24.50 -13.98 -5.14
CA GLN A 113 25.72 -13.28 -5.56
C GLN A 113 25.86 -11.93 -4.85
N MET A 114 24.78 -11.16 -4.70
CA MET A 114 24.82 -9.88 -3.98
C MET A 114 25.09 -10.06 -2.48
N GLN A 115 24.55 -11.10 -1.86
CA GLN A 115 24.77 -11.39 -0.45
C GLN A 115 26.18 -11.91 -0.16
N SER A 116 26.79 -12.66 -1.09
CA SER A 116 28.15 -13.19 -0.93
C SER A 116 29.23 -12.15 -1.19
N ARG A 117 28.92 -11.03 -1.84
CA ARG A 117 29.87 -9.97 -2.18
C ARG A 117 29.38 -8.65 -1.60
N PRO A 118 30.09 -8.06 -0.64
CA PRO A 118 29.70 -6.76 -0.10
C PRO A 118 29.63 -5.73 -1.22
N MET A 119 28.76 -4.74 -1.07
CA MET A 119 28.68 -3.62 -2.01
C MET A 119 30.04 -2.90 -2.00
N PRO A 120 30.60 -2.54 -3.16
CA PRO A 120 31.84 -1.76 -3.18
C PRO A 120 31.57 -0.46 -2.42
N THR A 121 32.33 -0.26 -1.34
CA THR A 121 32.37 1.00 -0.64
C THR A 121 33.19 1.99 -1.45
N SER A 122 32.76 3.23 -1.60
CA SER A 122 33.57 4.26 -2.17
C SER A 122 34.88 4.36 -1.38
N MET A 123 36.00 4.45 -2.08
CA MET A 123 37.32 4.62 -1.45
C MET A 123 37.51 5.99 -0.79
N THR A 124 36.53 6.87 -0.83
CA THR A 124 36.58 8.19 -0.21
C THR A 124 35.78 8.16 1.08
N ASN A 125 36.39 8.58 2.19
CA ASN A 125 35.78 8.69 3.53
C ASN A 125 34.53 9.61 3.60
N THR A 126 34.01 10.07 2.47
CA THR A 126 32.94 11.06 2.38
C THR A 126 31.57 10.45 2.10
N PHE A 127 31.50 9.18 1.66
CA PHE A 127 30.24 8.52 1.30
C PHE A 127 29.97 7.34 2.23
N LEU A 128 28.73 7.29 2.72
CA LEU A 128 28.24 6.16 3.50
C LEU A 128 27.76 5.03 2.56
N ILE A 129 27.84 3.78 2.98
CA ILE A 129 27.29 2.63 2.25
C ILE A 129 25.80 2.82 1.92
N THR A 130 25.09 3.59 2.74
CA THR A 130 23.67 3.94 2.58
C THR A 130 23.40 4.85 1.40
N ASP A 131 24.42 5.48 0.82
CA ASP A 131 24.25 6.42 -0.30
C ASP A 131 24.19 5.72 -1.66
N PHE A 132 24.39 4.41 -1.71
CA PHE A 132 24.46 3.65 -2.95
C PHE A 132 23.44 2.52 -3.01
N VAL A 133 23.02 2.20 -4.23
CA VAL A 133 22.23 1.03 -4.57
C VAL A 133 22.98 0.20 -5.61
N ARG A 134 22.82 -1.13 -5.54
CA ARG A 134 23.34 -2.03 -6.56
C ARG A 134 22.15 -2.69 -7.25
N VAL A 135 22.17 -2.69 -8.59
CA VAL A 135 21.13 -3.29 -9.42
C VAL A 135 21.71 -4.47 -10.18
N ALA A 136 21.10 -5.64 -10.04
CA ALA A 136 21.36 -6.78 -10.90
C ALA A 136 20.44 -6.72 -12.12
N PHE A 137 20.95 -7.06 -13.27
CA PHE A 137 20.15 -7.16 -14.50
C PHE A 137 20.59 -8.36 -15.35
N TYR A 138 19.69 -8.86 -16.17
CA TYR A 138 19.97 -9.89 -17.14
C TYR A 138 20.43 -9.24 -18.44
N ASP A 139 21.66 -9.54 -18.81
CA ASP A 139 22.25 -9.09 -20.07
C ASP A 139 21.88 -10.06 -21.20
N TRP A 140 21.08 -9.57 -22.15
CA TRP A 140 20.60 -10.38 -23.27
C TRP A 140 21.71 -10.83 -24.23
N LYS A 141 22.84 -10.11 -24.30
CA LYS A 141 23.95 -10.43 -25.17
C LYS A 141 24.79 -11.58 -24.65
N THR A 142 25.10 -11.55 -23.36
CA THR A 142 25.90 -12.58 -22.69
C THR A 142 25.06 -13.69 -22.08
N GLN A 143 23.72 -13.47 -21.93
CA GLN A 143 22.78 -14.33 -21.23
C GLN A 143 23.16 -14.57 -19.73
N GLN A 144 23.85 -13.62 -19.14
CA GLN A 144 24.32 -13.68 -17.76
C GLN A 144 23.79 -12.52 -16.93
N ILE A 145 23.93 -12.61 -15.62
CA ILE A 145 23.65 -11.53 -14.69
C ILE A 145 24.85 -10.60 -14.63
N ASP A 146 24.61 -9.30 -14.81
CA ASP A 146 25.57 -8.24 -14.60
C ASP A 146 25.05 -7.22 -13.59
N TYR A 147 25.90 -6.32 -13.13
CA TYR A 147 25.59 -5.40 -12.02
C TYR A 147 26.02 -3.99 -12.34
N ILE A 148 25.23 -3.03 -11.87
CA ILE A 148 25.63 -1.62 -11.78
C ILE A 148 25.48 -1.13 -10.34
N VAL A 149 26.28 -0.12 -9.99
CA VAL A 149 26.18 0.61 -8.73
C VAL A 149 25.90 2.07 -9.06
N LEU A 150 24.90 2.64 -8.37
CA LEU A 150 24.46 4.03 -8.52
C LEU A 150 24.36 4.69 -7.16
N SER A 151 24.51 6.02 -7.11
CA SER A 151 24.04 6.75 -5.93
C SER A 151 22.52 6.64 -5.79
N LYS A 152 22.00 6.68 -4.58
CA LYS A 152 20.55 6.73 -4.35
C LYS A 152 19.88 7.92 -5.05
N ASP A 153 20.55 9.07 -5.05
CA ASP A 153 20.05 10.27 -5.71
C ASP A 153 19.90 10.06 -7.22
N SER A 154 20.88 9.42 -7.87
CA SER A 154 20.80 9.05 -9.29
C SER A 154 19.71 8.02 -9.55
N PHE A 155 19.64 6.97 -8.72
CA PHE A 155 18.62 5.92 -8.84
C PHE A 155 17.19 6.44 -8.68
N LEU A 156 16.98 7.47 -7.86
CA LEU A 156 15.68 8.07 -7.59
C LEU A 156 15.39 9.31 -8.46
N SER A 157 16.31 9.71 -9.34
CA SER A 157 16.11 10.88 -10.20
C SER A 157 15.23 10.52 -11.41
N THR A 158 14.13 11.26 -11.57
CA THR A 158 13.28 11.23 -12.78
C THR A 158 13.55 12.41 -13.73
N LYS A 159 14.54 13.25 -13.40
CA LYS A 159 14.84 14.48 -14.15
C LYS A 159 15.82 14.28 -15.28
N TYR A 160 16.67 13.28 -15.17
CA TYR A 160 17.71 12.95 -16.14
C TYR A 160 18.04 11.47 -16.07
N ASP A 161 18.53 10.94 -17.18
CA ASP A 161 19.07 9.59 -17.24
C ASP A 161 20.46 9.57 -16.59
N SER A 162 20.70 8.58 -15.75
CA SER A 162 22.00 8.37 -15.11
C SER A 162 22.83 7.37 -15.91
N SER A 163 24.14 7.45 -15.81
CA SER A 163 25.06 6.49 -16.45
C SER A 163 25.91 5.81 -15.40
N ALA A 164 26.13 4.50 -15.59
CA ALA A 164 27.00 3.70 -14.73
C ALA A 164 27.77 2.70 -15.59
N MET A 165 28.98 2.35 -15.15
CA MET A 165 29.72 1.24 -15.72
C MET A 165 29.29 -0.06 -15.04
N SER A 166 28.94 -1.08 -15.82
CA SER A 166 28.62 -2.38 -15.24
C SER A 166 29.87 -3.09 -14.72
N ALA A 167 29.67 -4.13 -13.91
CA ALA A 167 30.78 -4.94 -13.37
C ALA A 167 31.63 -5.59 -14.47
N ASN A 168 31.03 -5.85 -15.64
CA ASN A 168 31.69 -6.40 -16.82
C ASN A 168 32.20 -5.32 -17.79
N GLY A 169 32.28 -4.06 -17.38
CA GLY A 169 32.84 -2.96 -18.15
C GLY A 169 31.93 -2.41 -19.28
N LYS A 170 30.61 -2.62 -19.20
CA LYS A 170 29.65 -2.03 -20.16
C LYS A 170 29.14 -0.69 -19.67
N PRO A 171 29.09 0.33 -20.50
CA PRO A 171 28.35 1.56 -20.18
C PRO A 171 26.86 1.28 -20.21
N ILE A 172 26.15 1.58 -19.11
CA ILE A 172 24.71 1.40 -18.95
C ILE A 172 24.07 2.75 -18.64
N THR A 173 23.08 3.12 -19.43
CA THR A 173 22.17 4.24 -19.15
C THR A 173 20.98 3.74 -18.34
N VAL A 174 20.64 4.45 -17.28
CA VAL A 174 19.55 4.14 -16.37
C VAL A 174 18.50 5.23 -16.45
N HIS A 175 17.32 4.88 -16.93
CA HIS A 175 16.15 5.74 -16.92
C HIS A 175 15.23 5.35 -15.78
N THR A 176 14.94 6.28 -14.86
CA THR A 176 14.01 6.05 -13.75
C THR A 176 12.60 6.46 -14.16
N ILE A 177 11.72 5.46 -14.28
CA ILE A 177 10.31 5.67 -14.66
C ILE A 177 9.56 6.45 -13.58
N ARG A 178 9.78 6.07 -12.31
CA ARG A 178 9.12 6.68 -11.16
C ARG A 178 9.93 6.42 -9.89
N ALA A 179 10.28 7.46 -9.15
CA ALA A 179 10.95 7.34 -7.86
C ALA A 179 9.98 6.79 -6.79
N ASN A 180 10.33 5.64 -6.19
CA ASN A 180 9.52 5.00 -5.16
C ASN A 180 10.40 4.13 -4.22
N GLY A 181 11.49 4.67 -3.71
CA GLY A 181 12.42 3.97 -2.81
C GLY A 181 12.87 2.63 -3.37
N VAL A 182 12.70 1.55 -2.60
CA VAL A 182 13.07 0.17 -3.02
C VAL A 182 12.25 -0.29 -4.24
N ASN A 183 11.08 0.27 -4.45
CA ASN A 183 10.16 -0.09 -5.53
C ASN A 183 10.23 0.90 -6.70
N THR A 184 11.42 1.39 -7.02
CA THR A 184 11.65 2.30 -8.14
C THR A 184 11.81 1.50 -9.44
N PRO A 185 10.87 1.59 -10.39
CA PRO A 185 11.01 0.96 -11.70
C PRO A 185 11.99 1.75 -12.56
N ILE A 186 12.88 1.00 -13.22
CA ILE A 186 13.93 1.57 -14.08
C ILE A 186 13.99 0.82 -15.41
N VAL A 187 14.52 1.49 -16.44
CA VAL A 187 14.94 0.89 -17.70
C VAL A 187 16.44 1.00 -17.81
N LEU A 188 17.10 -0.09 -18.19
CA LEU A 188 18.53 -0.17 -18.40
C LEU A 188 18.83 -0.36 -19.88
N ARG A 189 19.69 0.50 -20.46
CA ARG A 189 20.11 0.39 -21.86
C ARG A 189 21.63 0.41 -21.94
N ASP A 190 22.20 -0.44 -22.80
CA ASP A 190 23.61 -0.39 -23.11
C ASP A 190 23.94 0.69 -24.18
N GLY A 191 25.22 0.86 -24.49
CA GLY A 191 25.68 1.85 -25.47
C GLY A 191 25.15 1.61 -26.91
N THR A 192 24.54 0.47 -27.19
CA THR A 192 23.88 0.17 -28.47
C THR A 192 22.38 0.47 -28.45
N GLY A 193 21.84 0.91 -27.29
CA GLY A 193 20.42 1.14 -27.08
C GLY A 193 19.62 -0.12 -26.71
N GLN A 194 20.27 -1.30 -26.62
CA GLN A 194 19.61 -2.53 -26.22
C GLN A 194 19.15 -2.44 -24.76
N ALA A 195 17.85 -2.63 -24.53
CA ALA A 195 17.30 -2.71 -23.20
C ALA A 195 17.62 -4.07 -22.53
N HIS A 196 18.07 -4.02 -21.30
CA HIS A 196 18.32 -5.18 -20.45
C HIS A 196 17.23 -5.32 -19.40
N LEU A 197 17.08 -6.53 -18.81
CA LEU A 197 16.03 -6.83 -17.85
C LEU A 197 16.53 -6.63 -16.41
N PRO A 198 16.08 -5.58 -15.66
CA PRO A 198 16.36 -5.46 -14.24
C PRO A 198 15.80 -6.64 -13.47
N LEU A 199 16.59 -7.20 -12.55
CA LEU A 199 16.23 -8.40 -11.78
C LEU A 199 16.06 -8.13 -10.29
N LEU A 200 16.99 -7.37 -9.70
CA LEU A 200 17.00 -7.19 -8.24
C LEU A 200 17.73 -5.90 -7.88
N VAL A 201 17.18 -5.17 -6.94
CA VAL A 201 17.84 -4.01 -6.33
C VAL A 201 18.26 -4.37 -4.92
N GLN A 202 19.54 -4.17 -4.62
CA GLN A 202 20.08 -4.13 -3.27
C GLN A 202 20.03 -2.68 -2.79
N TYR A 203 19.13 -2.41 -1.84
CA TYR A 203 18.80 -1.06 -1.40
C TYR A 203 18.99 -0.93 0.11
N PRO A 204 19.93 -0.08 0.59
CA PRO A 204 20.07 0.21 2.02
C PRO A 204 18.86 1.01 2.52
N VAL A 205 18.13 0.44 3.48
CA VAL A 205 16.95 1.07 4.09
C VAL A 205 17.37 1.84 5.32
N GLU A 206 16.89 3.08 5.43
CA GLU A 206 17.16 3.96 6.56
C GLU A 206 15.85 4.38 7.23
N LYS A 207 15.90 4.53 8.55
CA LYS A 207 14.83 5.08 9.35
C LYS A 207 15.40 6.15 10.28
N GLY A 208 14.87 7.38 10.17
CA GLY A 208 15.39 8.51 10.95
C GLY A 208 16.87 8.79 10.71
N GLY A 209 17.35 8.65 9.46
CA GLY A 209 18.74 8.87 9.07
C GLY A 209 19.71 7.78 9.52
N ARG A 210 19.20 6.65 10.04
CA ARG A 210 20.04 5.51 10.46
C ARG A 210 19.75 4.30 9.59
N TYR A 211 20.81 3.62 9.14
CA TYR A 211 20.71 2.34 8.46
C TYR A 211 19.99 1.32 9.35
N THR A 212 19.05 0.58 8.79
CA THR A 212 18.29 -0.45 9.49
C THR A 212 18.54 -1.84 8.92
N GLU A 213 18.45 -1.97 7.61
CA GLU A 213 18.64 -3.25 6.91
C GLU A 213 18.91 -3.01 5.42
N THR A 214 19.40 -4.04 4.74
CA THR A 214 19.52 -4.02 3.27
C THR A 214 18.35 -4.77 2.66
N ALA A 215 17.53 -4.06 1.89
CA ALA A 215 16.47 -4.66 1.10
C ALA A 215 17.04 -5.29 -0.18
N TYR A 216 16.57 -6.49 -0.50
CA TYR A 216 16.77 -7.16 -1.80
C TYR A 216 15.39 -7.27 -2.45
N TYR A 217 15.09 -6.36 -3.37
CA TYR A 217 13.73 -6.14 -3.85
C TYR A 217 13.65 -6.04 -5.36
N MET A 218 12.57 -6.59 -5.91
CA MET A 218 12.20 -6.41 -7.31
C MET A 218 11.27 -5.22 -7.43
N SER A 219 11.49 -4.39 -8.46
CA SER A 219 10.51 -3.42 -8.90
C SER A 219 9.83 -3.85 -10.20
N THR A 220 8.75 -3.20 -10.55
CA THR A 220 8.10 -3.41 -11.84
C THR A 220 8.97 -2.83 -12.96
N HIS A 221 9.23 -3.65 -13.97
CA HIS A 221 9.81 -3.24 -15.24
C HIS A 221 8.90 -3.77 -16.33
N PRO A 222 8.66 -3.03 -17.43
CA PRO A 222 7.74 -3.49 -18.48
C PRO A 222 8.00 -4.92 -18.97
N GLY A 223 9.28 -5.33 -19.07
CA GLY A 223 9.65 -6.70 -19.42
C GLY A 223 9.36 -7.78 -18.38
N LEU A 224 8.96 -7.39 -17.14
CA LEU A 224 8.54 -8.30 -16.07
C LEU A 224 7.02 -8.43 -15.97
N VAL A 225 6.27 -7.49 -16.56
CA VAL A 225 4.81 -7.48 -16.51
C VAL A 225 4.26 -8.39 -17.59
N THR A 226 4.37 -9.70 -17.39
CA THR A 226 3.85 -10.70 -18.33
C THR A 226 2.58 -11.36 -17.77
N PRO A 227 1.69 -11.92 -18.62
CA PRO A 227 0.49 -12.61 -18.16
C PRO A 227 0.79 -13.73 -17.15
N GLU A 228 1.89 -14.46 -17.34
CA GLU A 228 2.33 -15.54 -16.44
C GLU A 228 2.68 -14.99 -15.06
N ILE A 229 3.49 -13.93 -14.99
CA ILE A 229 3.91 -13.30 -13.73
C ILE A 229 2.71 -12.66 -13.03
N VAL A 230 1.87 -11.93 -13.76
CA VAL A 230 0.64 -11.32 -13.23
C VAL A 230 -0.27 -12.38 -12.60
N ASN A 231 -0.49 -13.51 -13.29
CA ASN A 231 -1.30 -14.61 -12.77
C ASN A 231 -0.68 -15.24 -11.51
N ALA A 232 0.63 -15.40 -11.47
CA ALA A 232 1.33 -15.88 -10.26
C ALA A 232 1.10 -14.94 -9.07
N GLY A 233 1.08 -13.62 -9.29
CA GLY A 233 0.77 -12.64 -8.24
C GLY A 233 -0.68 -12.69 -7.75
N LYS A 234 -1.64 -12.89 -8.64
CA LYS A 234 -3.05 -13.13 -8.27
C LYS A 234 -3.17 -14.37 -7.39
N LEU A 235 -2.54 -15.47 -7.79
CA LEU A 235 -2.53 -16.71 -7.02
C LEU A 235 -1.84 -16.54 -5.66
N TYR A 236 -0.75 -15.76 -5.59
CA TYR A 236 -0.07 -15.48 -4.34
C TYR A 236 -1.01 -14.81 -3.32
N ILE A 237 -1.71 -13.74 -3.71
CA ILE A 237 -2.66 -13.05 -2.82
C ILE A 237 -3.76 -14.01 -2.39
N ARG A 238 -4.39 -14.71 -3.35
CA ARG A 238 -5.47 -15.65 -3.08
C ARG A 238 -5.05 -16.74 -2.08
N ASN A 239 -3.89 -17.36 -2.30
CA ASN A 239 -3.35 -18.39 -1.41
C ASN A 239 -3.03 -17.84 -0.02
N THR A 240 -2.48 -16.62 0.08
CA THR A 240 -2.21 -15.97 1.37
C THR A 240 -3.50 -15.77 2.18
N ILE A 241 -4.57 -15.29 1.54
CA ILE A 241 -5.88 -15.14 2.17
C ILE A 241 -6.46 -16.51 2.59
N GLU A 242 -6.33 -17.55 1.75
CA GLU A 242 -6.81 -18.91 2.13
C GLU A 242 -6.02 -19.48 3.31
N ILE A 243 -4.71 -19.38 3.32
CA ILE A 243 -3.89 -19.84 4.46
C ILE A 243 -4.31 -19.11 5.75
N ALA A 244 -4.56 -17.80 5.66
CA ALA A 244 -5.04 -17.03 6.81
C ALA A 244 -6.43 -17.50 7.28
N ARG A 245 -7.38 -17.77 6.36
CA ARG A 245 -8.70 -18.31 6.67
C ARG A 245 -8.61 -19.68 7.35
N GLU A 246 -7.81 -20.59 6.81
CA GLU A 246 -7.61 -21.91 7.37
C GLU A 246 -7.05 -21.86 8.80
N LYS A 247 -6.07 -20.98 9.05
CA LYS A 247 -5.52 -20.77 10.39
C LYS A 247 -6.59 -20.23 11.37
N LEU A 248 -7.48 -19.36 10.92
CA LEU A 248 -8.59 -18.84 11.71
C LEU A 248 -9.65 -19.95 11.95
N ARG A 249 -9.98 -20.71 10.93
CA ARG A 249 -10.90 -21.85 11.03
C ARG A 249 -10.42 -22.90 12.04
N ALA A 250 -9.12 -23.19 12.04
CA ALA A 250 -8.51 -24.10 13.03
C ALA A 250 -8.61 -23.57 14.47
N ARG A 251 -8.96 -22.30 14.67
CA ARG A 251 -9.25 -21.67 15.96
C ARG A 251 -10.75 -21.49 16.23
N GLY A 252 -11.60 -22.12 15.41
CA GLY A 252 -13.05 -22.01 15.52
C GLY A 252 -13.64 -20.69 14.98
N ILE A 253 -12.84 -19.88 14.26
CA ILE A 253 -13.31 -18.62 13.72
C ILE A 253 -13.57 -18.76 12.22
N MET A 254 -14.87 -18.70 11.88
CA MET A 254 -15.33 -18.83 10.50
C MET A 254 -15.38 -17.46 9.82
N ILE A 255 -14.61 -17.30 8.76
CA ILE A 255 -14.65 -16.10 7.90
C ILE A 255 -15.56 -16.36 6.72
N GLN A 256 -16.55 -15.50 6.54
CA GLN A 256 -17.49 -15.61 5.42
C GLN A 256 -16.75 -15.51 4.07
N PRO A 257 -17.11 -16.30 3.04
CA PRO A 257 -16.49 -16.27 1.72
C PRO A 257 -16.38 -14.86 1.14
N LYS A 258 -17.47 -14.09 1.20
CA LYS A 258 -17.49 -12.70 0.70
C LYS A 258 -16.50 -11.76 1.40
N ILE A 259 -16.19 -12.00 2.70
CA ILE A 259 -15.18 -11.23 3.43
C ILE A 259 -13.79 -11.55 2.87
N ALA A 260 -13.51 -12.82 2.60
CA ALA A 260 -12.24 -13.22 2.02
C ALA A 260 -12.08 -12.76 0.57
N ASP A 261 -13.17 -12.76 -0.22
CA ASP A 261 -13.17 -12.19 -1.58
C ASP A 261 -12.87 -10.68 -1.55
N MET A 262 -13.45 -9.98 -0.57
CA MET A 262 -13.19 -8.56 -0.41
C MET A 262 -11.78 -8.29 0.07
N ALA A 263 -11.23 -9.08 1.00
CA ALA A 263 -9.85 -8.98 1.46
C ALA A 263 -8.84 -9.18 0.32
N GLU A 264 -9.12 -10.10 -0.60
CA GLU A 264 -8.32 -10.32 -1.81
C GLU A 264 -8.27 -9.06 -2.69
N ARG A 265 -9.41 -8.37 -2.86
CA ARG A 265 -9.49 -7.10 -3.60
C ARG A 265 -8.76 -5.98 -2.87
N LEU A 266 -8.98 -5.84 -1.57
CA LEU A 266 -8.37 -4.78 -0.76
C LEU A 266 -6.85 -4.87 -0.74
N ALA A 267 -6.26 -6.07 -0.79
CA ALA A 267 -4.81 -6.25 -0.92
C ALA A 267 -4.22 -5.63 -2.21
N VAL A 268 -5.05 -5.36 -3.21
CA VAL A 268 -4.68 -4.62 -4.43
C VAL A 268 -5.01 -3.13 -4.29
N VAL A 269 -6.19 -2.82 -3.79
CA VAL A 269 -6.70 -1.45 -3.66
C VAL A 269 -5.83 -0.60 -2.74
N GLU A 270 -5.36 -1.16 -1.63
CA GLU A 270 -4.46 -0.50 -0.66
C GLU A 270 -3.12 -0.05 -1.27
N HIS A 271 -2.75 -0.61 -2.41
CA HIS A 271 -1.51 -0.29 -3.12
C HIS A 271 -1.74 0.40 -4.47
N THR A 272 -2.98 0.76 -4.76
CA THR A 272 -3.34 1.53 -5.94
C THR A 272 -3.14 3.02 -5.65
N ASP A 273 -2.09 3.59 -6.24
CA ASP A 273 -1.79 5.02 -6.10
C ASP A 273 -2.92 5.87 -6.70
N PRO A 274 -3.55 6.79 -5.94
CA PRO A 274 -4.66 7.60 -6.43
C PRO A 274 -4.30 8.56 -7.56
N TYR A 275 -3.05 9.02 -7.65
CA TYR A 275 -2.60 9.85 -8.76
C TYR A 275 -2.48 9.01 -10.03
N ARG A 276 -1.81 7.85 -9.96
CA ARG A 276 -1.73 6.91 -11.07
C ARG A 276 -3.12 6.48 -11.54
N PHE A 277 -4.03 6.17 -10.62
CA PHE A 277 -5.39 5.76 -10.94
C PHE A 277 -6.16 6.80 -11.76
N ARG A 278 -5.85 8.10 -11.56
CA ARG A 278 -6.47 9.19 -12.34
C ARG A 278 -5.78 9.49 -13.65
N THR A 279 -4.52 9.10 -13.82
CA THR A 279 -3.66 9.51 -14.94
C THR A 279 -3.19 8.36 -15.82
N GLU A 280 -3.27 7.12 -15.33
CA GLU A 280 -2.83 5.93 -16.06
C GLU A 280 -4.03 4.99 -16.35
N TYR A 281 -3.84 4.06 -17.26
CA TYR A 281 -4.81 2.99 -17.50
C TYR A 281 -4.78 2.00 -16.33
N ALA A 282 -5.89 1.92 -15.59
CA ALA A 282 -5.98 1.17 -14.34
C ALA A 282 -5.48 -0.29 -14.39
N PRO A 283 -5.75 -1.09 -15.46
CA PRO A 283 -5.19 -2.43 -15.57
C PRO A 283 -3.67 -2.50 -15.50
N ASN A 284 -2.94 -1.49 -15.99
CA ASN A 284 -1.48 -1.46 -15.89
C ASN A 284 -1.03 -1.36 -14.43
N ILE A 285 -1.74 -0.55 -13.64
CA ILE A 285 -1.45 -0.40 -12.20
C ILE A 285 -1.67 -1.72 -11.48
N TYR A 286 -2.79 -2.41 -11.77
CA TYR A 286 -3.09 -3.71 -11.15
C TYR A 286 -2.07 -4.77 -11.56
N ASN A 287 -1.65 -4.80 -12.83
CA ASN A 287 -0.63 -5.71 -13.31
C ASN A 287 0.73 -5.46 -12.64
N ASP A 288 1.11 -4.20 -12.41
CA ASP A 288 2.29 -3.83 -11.63
C ASP A 288 2.21 -4.42 -10.22
N ILE A 289 1.06 -4.23 -9.53
CA ILE A 289 0.85 -4.72 -8.16
C ILE A 289 0.96 -6.24 -8.11
N PHE A 290 0.31 -6.97 -9.04
CA PHE A 290 0.42 -8.43 -9.10
C PHE A 290 1.83 -8.89 -9.41
N THR A 291 2.56 -8.19 -10.29
CA THR A 291 3.96 -8.48 -10.60
C THR A 291 4.83 -8.39 -9.35
N LEU A 292 4.63 -7.36 -8.52
CA LEU A 292 5.34 -7.23 -7.24
C LEU A 292 5.04 -8.40 -6.29
N TYR A 293 3.78 -8.81 -6.16
CA TYR A 293 3.41 -9.97 -5.35
C TYR A 293 4.03 -11.27 -5.85
N ALA A 294 4.10 -11.47 -7.17
CA ALA A 294 4.70 -12.66 -7.75
C ALA A 294 6.20 -12.76 -7.50
N LEU A 295 6.91 -11.62 -7.60
CA LEU A 295 8.37 -11.61 -7.62
C LEU A 295 9.01 -11.36 -6.25
N ASN A 296 8.32 -10.63 -5.35
CA ASN A 296 8.78 -10.40 -3.99
C ASN A 296 8.12 -11.31 -2.95
N GLU A 297 6.98 -11.94 -3.28
CA GLU A 297 6.25 -12.84 -2.37
C GLU A 297 6.08 -12.23 -0.96
N GLY A 298 6.48 -12.94 0.10
CA GLY A 298 6.39 -12.47 1.48
C GLY A 298 7.17 -11.18 1.82
N GLN A 299 7.94 -10.64 0.87
CA GLN A 299 8.61 -9.34 1.03
C GLN A 299 7.85 -8.17 0.37
N THR A 300 6.78 -8.47 -0.38
CA THR A 300 6.01 -7.44 -1.08
C THR A 300 5.42 -6.46 -0.07
N TYR A 301 5.62 -5.16 -0.31
CA TYR A 301 5.17 -4.07 0.56
C TYR A 301 5.72 -4.09 2.01
N ARG A 302 6.76 -4.89 2.28
CA ARG A 302 7.44 -4.94 3.58
C ARG A 302 7.88 -3.55 4.08
N TYR A 303 8.25 -2.67 3.16
CA TYR A 303 8.75 -1.32 3.44
C TYR A 303 7.70 -0.23 3.23
N SER A 304 6.46 -0.60 2.89
CA SER A 304 5.37 0.34 2.69
C SER A 304 4.77 0.75 4.03
N VAL A 305 4.92 2.03 4.38
CA VAL A 305 4.38 2.61 5.62
C VAL A 305 3.77 3.96 5.30
N SER A 306 2.49 4.16 5.62
CA SER A 306 1.80 5.45 5.45
C SER A 306 2.20 6.47 6.53
N SER A 307 1.80 7.74 6.34
CA SER A 307 1.99 8.79 7.36
C SER A 307 1.25 8.49 8.66
N ALA A 308 0.13 7.75 8.60
CA ALA A 308 -0.60 7.26 9.77
C ALA A 308 0.03 6.00 10.39
N GLY A 309 1.15 5.51 9.85
CA GLY A 309 1.83 4.29 10.27
C GLY A 309 1.15 3.02 9.81
N ALA A 310 0.21 3.08 8.85
CA ALA A 310 -0.35 1.88 8.24
C ALA A 310 0.74 1.11 7.50
N GLY A 311 0.74 -0.22 7.58
CA GLY A 311 1.86 -0.99 7.07
C GLY A 311 1.50 -2.27 6.33
N GLY A 312 2.48 -2.72 5.52
CA GLY A 312 2.45 -4.02 4.84
C GLY A 312 1.38 -4.15 3.76
N MET A 313 1.08 -5.40 3.40
CA MET A 313 0.15 -5.70 2.30
C MET A 313 -1.30 -5.24 2.56
N VAL A 314 -1.69 -5.08 3.82
CA VAL A 314 -3.09 -4.76 4.20
C VAL A 314 -3.27 -3.32 4.67
N GLN A 315 -2.21 -2.54 4.75
CA GLN A 315 -2.20 -1.13 5.19
C GLN A 315 -3.04 -0.88 6.47
N MET A 316 -2.95 -1.81 7.43
CA MET A 316 -3.61 -1.66 8.73
C MET A 316 -2.83 -0.70 9.62
N ILE A 317 -3.53 0.17 10.37
CA ILE A 317 -2.90 1.06 11.34
C ILE A 317 -2.65 0.36 12.70
N PRO A 318 -1.64 0.82 13.48
CA PRO A 318 -1.28 0.17 14.74
C PRO A 318 -2.42 0.08 15.77
N SER A 319 -3.29 1.08 15.83
CA SER A 319 -4.44 1.09 16.77
C SER A 319 -5.46 0.01 16.43
N THR A 320 -5.79 -0.15 15.13
CA THR A 320 -6.69 -1.20 14.65
C THR A 320 -6.11 -2.59 14.91
N TYR A 321 -4.81 -2.78 14.66
CA TYR A 321 -4.15 -4.05 14.93
C TYR A 321 -4.20 -4.43 16.43
N ARG A 322 -3.90 -3.47 17.32
CA ARG A 322 -4.03 -3.69 18.78
C ARG A 322 -5.45 -4.05 19.19
N MET A 323 -6.45 -3.36 18.65
CA MET A 323 -7.86 -3.63 18.92
C MET A 323 -8.24 -5.05 18.47
N VAL A 324 -7.84 -5.47 17.26
CA VAL A 324 -8.08 -6.83 16.75
C VAL A 324 -7.42 -7.87 17.67
N ARG A 325 -6.16 -7.67 18.06
CA ARG A 325 -5.46 -8.57 18.97
C ARG A 325 -6.15 -8.69 20.35
N SER A 326 -6.62 -7.57 20.88
CA SER A 326 -7.33 -7.58 22.18
C SER A 326 -8.67 -8.31 22.08
N ARG A 327 -9.42 -8.14 20.99
CA ARG A 327 -10.72 -8.78 20.79
C ARG A 327 -10.59 -10.28 20.51
N TYR A 328 -9.57 -10.69 19.80
CA TYR A 328 -9.31 -12.07 19.39
C TYR A 328 -8.04 -12.62 20.06
N PHE A 329 -7.98 -12.52 21.38
CA PHE A 329 -6.81 -12.90 22.19
C PHE A 329 -6.45 -14.40 22.06
N ASN A 330 -7.39 -15.24 21.63
CA ASN A 330 -7.19 -16.66 21.34
C ASN A 330 -6.54 -16.94 19.97
N VAL A 331 -6.41 -15.92 19.12
CA VAL A 331 -5.66 -15.99 17.86
C VAL A 331 -4.23 -15.50 18.11
N PRO A 332 -3.20 -16.32 17.83
CA PRO A 332 -1.81 -15.96 18.10
C PRO A 332 -1.27 -14.98 17.06
N LEU A 333 -1.88 -13.79 16.97
CA LEU A 333 -1.33 -12.72 16.15
C LEU A 333 -0.02 -12.20 16.78
N MET A 334 0.95 -11.87 15.94
CA MET A 334 2.26 -11.39 16.38
C MET A 334 2.13 -10.19 17.32
N PRO A 335 2.86 -10.15 18.46
CA PRO A 335 2.79 -9.04 19.41
C PRO A 335 3.28 -7.72 18.83
N ASP A 336 4.39 -7.75 18.11
CA ASP A 336 4.95 -6.59 17.45
C ASP A 336 4.17 -6.25 16.18
N PHE A 337 3.80 -4.98 16.04
CA PHE A 337 3.00 -4.51 14.91
C PHE A 337 3.79 -4.58 13.59
N VAL A 338 5.05 -4.17 13.61
CA VAL A 338 5.86 -4.08 12.38
C VAL A 338 6.12 -5.48 11.83
N GLU A 339 6.52 -6.41 12.68
CA GLU A 339 6.73 -7.80 12.28
C GLU A 339 5.40 -8.46 11.90
N GLY A 340 4.32 -8.15 12.60
CA GLY A 340 2.98 -8.64 12.28
C GLY A 340 2.49 -8.19 10.90
N MET A 341 2.82 -6.97 10.47
CA MET A 341 2.48 -6.47 9.13
C MET A 341 3.46 -6.94 8.05
N ARG A 342 4.67 -7.32 8.43
CA ARG A 342 5.67 -7.93 7.54
C ARG A 342 5.35 -9.38 7.20
N ASP A 343 4.71 -10.12 8.11
CA ASP A 343 4.20 -11.46 7.83
C ASP A 343 2.83 -11.37 7.15
N HIS A 344 2.79 -11.70 5.87
CA HIS A 344 1.57 -11.57 5.07
C HIS A 344 0.40 -12.41 5.59
N VAL A 345 0.68 -13.61 6.12
CA VAL A 345 -0.38 -14.47 6.66
C VAL A 345 -0.92 -13.88 7.97
N ASN A 346 -0.05 -13.38 8.84
CA ASN A 346 -0.48 -12.69 10.05
C ASN A 346 -1.27 -11.41 9.74
N ALA A 347 -0.79 -10.60 8.79
CA ALA A 347 -1.47 -9.40 8.34
C ALA A 347 -2.86 -9.72 7.75
N ALA A 348 -2.95 -10.76 6.91
CA ALA A 348 -4.21 -11.24 6.35
C ALA A 348 -5.17 -11.77 7.43
N GLN A 349 -4.68 -12.49 8.45
CA GLN A 349 -5.53 -12.90 9.59
C GLN A 349 -6.10 -11.68 10.32
N ALA A 350 -5.28 -10.67 10.62
CA ALA A 350 -5.74 -9.45 11.27
C ALA A 350 -6.78 -8.70 10.42
N MET A 351 -6.56 -8.59 9.10
CA MET A 351 -7.50 -8.00 8.14
C MET A 351 -8.83 -8.74 8.13
N LEU A 352 -8.81 -10.06 7.98
CA LEU A 352 -10.02 -10.90 7.94
C LEU A 352 -10.83 -10.78 9.21
N LEU A 353 -10.19 -10.79 10.38
CA LEU A 353 -10.84 -10.62 11.68
C LEU A 353 -11.51 -9.24 11.80
N TYR A 354 -10.79 -8.18 11.41
CA TYR A 354 -11.31 -6.82 11.42
C TYR A 354 -12.51 -6.67 10.48
N MET A 355 -12.40 -7.18 9.26
CA MET A 355 -13.47 -7.09 8.27
C MET A 355 -14.70 -7.90 8.67
N GLN A 356 -14.52 -9.13 9.20
CA GLN A 356 -15.64 -9.96 9.66
C GLN A 356 -16.37 -9.29 10.83
N MET A 357 -15.63 -8.74 11.79
CA MET A 357 -16.20 -7.99 12.92
C MET A 357 -16.98 -6.77 12.42
N THR A 358 -16.33 -5.94 11.63
CA THR A 358 -16.95 -4.71 11.07
C THR A 358 -18.20 -5.04 10.25
N TRP A 359 -18.15 -6.09 9.44
CA TRP A 359 -19.32 -6.52 8.66
C TRP A 359 -20.47 -6.96 9.55
N ASN A 360 -20.21 -7.75 10.59
CA ASN A 360 -21.23 -8.17 11.55
C ASN A 360 -21.89 -6.97 12.25
N ASP A 361 -21.08 -5.97 12.66
CA ASP A 361 -21.58 -4.75 13.29
C ASP A 361 -22.44 -3.92 12.30
N LEU A 362 -22.03 -3.84 11.04
CA LEU A 362 -22.77 -3.13 10.01
C LEU A 362 -24.13 -3.76 9.72
N ILE A 363 -24.19 -5.07 9.49
CA ILE A 363 -25.46 -5.75 9.19
C ILE A 363 -26.41 -5.85 10.38
N ALA A 364 -25.93 -5.66 11.60
CA ALA A 364 -26.76 -5.54 12.79
C ALA A 364 -27.51 -4.19 12.84
N SER A 365 -27.10 -3.19 12.06
CA SER A 365 -27.79 -1.90 11.96
C SER A 365 -29.03 -2.02 11.06
N PRO A 366 -30.23 -1.68 11.56
CA PRO A 366 -31.45 -1.67 10.72
C PRO A 366 -31.29 -0.82 9.45
N THR A 367 -30.67 0.36 9.56
CA THR A 367 -30.40 1.24 8.42
C THR A 367 -29.56 0.56 7.33
N ILE A 368 -28.52 -0.18 7.72
CA ILE A 368 -27.67 -0.88 6.75
C ILE A 368 -28.44 -2.04 6.12
N SER A 369 -29.15 -2.82 6.93
CA SER A 369 -29.97 -3.95 6.43
C SER A 369 -31.04 -3.48 5.45
N GLU A 370 -31.73 -2.38 5.75
CA GLU A 370 -32.70 -1.77 4.85
C GLU A 370 -32.05 -1.24 3.56
N ALA A 371 -30.90 -0.57 3.67
CA ALA A 371 -30.15 -0.07 2.51
C ALA A 371 -29.68 -1.19 1.58
N LEU A 372 -29.32 -2.35 2.12
CA LEU A 372 -28.96 -3.53 1.34
C LEU A 372 -30.18 -4.14 0.65
N MET A 373 -31.30 -4.29 1.37
CA MET A 373 -32.56 -4.82 0.80
C MET A 373 -33.09 -3.94 -0.33
N ASN A 374 -33.04 -2.63 -0.14
CA ASN A 374 -33.52 -1.64 -1.12
C ASN A 374 -32.47 -1.32 -2.21
N LYS A 375 -31.33 -2.01 -2.25
CA LYS A 375 -30.20 -1.80 -3.19
C LYS A 375 -29.65 -0.35 -3.19
N ILE A 376 -29.81 0.35 -2.09
CA ILE A 376 -29.24 1.71 -1.86
C ILE A 376 -27.71 1.61 -1.68
N ALA A 377 -27.23 0.52 -1.06
CA ALA A 377 -25.82 0.26 -0.87
C ALA A 377 -25.45 -1.15 -1.35
N LYS A 378 -24.21 -1.30 -1.86
CA LYS A 378 -23.63 -2.60 -2.18
C LYS A 378 -22.82 -3.11 -1.00
N PRO A 379 -22.84 -4.43 -0.71
CA PRO A 379 -22.01 -5.02 0.34
C PRO A 379 -20.52 -4.66 0.19
N GLU A 380 -20.00 -4.71 -1.03
CA GLU A 380 -18.60 -4.42 -1.38
C GLU A 380 -18.23 -2.97 -1.03
N HIS A 381 -19.10 -2.01 -1.34
CA HIS A 381 -18.89 -0.61 -1.01
C HIS A 381 -18.92 -0.37 0.51
N LEU A 382 -19.82 -1.02 1.24
CA LEU A 382 -19.90 -0.90 2.69
C LEU A 382 -18.64 -1.47 3.37
N MET A 383 -18.19 -2.65 2.93
CA MET A 383 -16.96 -3.27 3.44
C MET A 383 -15.74 -2.42 3.14
N ALA A 384 -15.61 -1.92 1.90
CA ALA A 384 -14.49 -1.09 1.48
C ALA A 384 -14.46 0.27 2.21
N ALA A 385 -15.60 0.96 2.26
CA ALA A 385 -15.71 2.23 2.98
C ALA A 385 -15.47 2.06 4.47
N GLY A 386 -15.93 0.95 5.06
CA GLY A 386 -15.68 0.62 6.47
C GLY A 386 -14.22 0.29 6.76
N TYR A 387 -13.51 -0.31 5.81
CA TYR A 387 -12.09 -0.61 5.95
C TYR A 387 -11.22 0.65 5.85
N ASN A 388 -11.46 1.47 4.82
CA ASN A 388 -10.69 2.69 4.56
C ASN A 388 -11.00 3.84 5.52
N SER A 389 -12.24 3.89 6.08
CA SER A 389 -12.65 4.97 6.96
C SER A 389 -13.30 4.44 8.25
N ASN A 390 -14.08 5.24 8.95
CA ASN A 390 -14.75 4.80 10.17
C ASN A 390 -16.11 4.13 9.85
N PRO A 391 -16.23 2.78 10.01
CA PRO A 391 -17.46 2.04 9.68
C PRO A 391 -18.68 2.50 10.52
N ALA A 392 -18.47 2.96 11.75
CA ALA A 392 -19.55 3.42 12.62
C ALA A 392 -20.28 4.66 12.09
N LYS A 393 -19.70 5.40 11.14
CA LYS A 393 -20.35 6.56 10.50
C LYS A 393 -21.28 6.18 9.35
N LEU A 394 -21.16 4.98 8.77
CA LEU A 394 -21.88 4.59 7.57
C LEU A 394 -23.39 4.60 7.74
N PRO A 395 -24.01 4.11 8.84
CA PRO A 395 -25.47 4.22 9.01
C PRO A 395 -25.98 5.65 8.95
N GLY A 396 -25.29 6.57 9.66
CA GLY A 396 -25.66 7.99 9.65
C GLY A 396 -25.49 8.68 8.29
N LEU A 397 -24.50 8.25 7.48
CA LEU A 397 -24.28 8.74 6.13
C LEU A 397 -25.37 8.24 5.18
N ILE A 398 -25.79 6.99 5.30
CA ILE A 398 -26.86 6.39 4.51
C ILE A 398 -28.21 7.05 4.87
N ASN A 399 -28.52 7.25 6.14
CA ASN A 399 -29.73 7.94 6.56
C ASN A 399 -29.84 9.36 5.98
N ARG A 400 -28.72 10.08 5.88
CA ARG A 400 -28.71 11.44 5.33
C ARG A 400 -28.69 11.50 3.81
N GLY A 401 -27.99 10.57 3.16
CA GLY A 401 -27.71 10.62 1.73
C GLY A 401 -28.57 9.67 0.89
N GLY A 402 -29.24 8.70 1.49
CA GLY A 402 -29.97 7.67 0.75
C GLY A 402 -29.09 7.05 -0.34
N ALA A 403 -29.55 7.02 -1.58
CA ALA A 403 -28.80 6.51 -2.72
C ALA A 403 -27.50 7.30 -3.04
N TYR A 404 -27.37 8.51 -2.51
CA TYR A 404 -26.19 9.37 -2.70
C TYR A 404 -25.22 9.35 -1.52
N TRP A 405 -25.34 8.40 -0.61
CA TRP A 405 -24.51 8.32 0.61
C TRP A 405 -23.00 8.35 0.32
N THR A 406 -22.58 7.80 -0.84
CA THR A 406 -21.16 7.80 -1.25
C THR A 406 -20.61 9.19 -1.56
N SER A 407 -21.46 10.18 -1.83
CA SER A 407 -21.03 11.58 -1.98
C SER A 407 -20.72 12.26 -0.65
N LEU A 408 -21.19 11.70 0.46
CA LEU A 408 -21.01 12.22 1.82
C LEU A 408 -19.79 11.65 2.55
N ILE A 409 -19.17 10.59 2.02
CA ILE A 409 -17.93 10.04 2.57
C ILE A 409 -16.72 10.91 2.16
N PRO A 410 -15.58 10.82 2.88
CA PRO A 410 -14.36 11.53 2.51
C PRO A 410 -13.96 11.29 1.06
N ARG A 411 -13.38 12.30 0.41
CA ARG A 411 -12.98 12.21 -1.01
C ARG A 411 -12.01 11.06 -1.28
N GLU A 412 -11.11 10.79 -0.36
CA GLU A 412 -10.21 9.64 -0.42
C GLU A 412 -10.99 8.32 -0.49
N THR A 413 -11.98 8.15 0.39
CA THR A 413 -12.83 6.96 0.39
C THR A 413 -13.69 6.86 -0.88
N GLN A 414 -14.12 7.99 -1.46
CA GLN A 414 -14.81 7.99 -2.76
C GLN A 414 -13.91 7.42 -3.88
N ILE A 415 -12.65 7.85 -3.94
CA ILE A 415 -11.66 7.33 -4.90
C ILE A 415 -11.41 5.84 -4.63
N TYR A 416 -11.31 5.46 -3.38
CA TYR A 416 -11.14 4.07 -2.97
C TYR A 416 -12.27 3.16 -3.50
N LEU A 417 -13.53 3.61 -3.43
CA LEU A 417 -14.68 2.89 -4.02
C LEU A 417 -14.60 2.84 -5.56
N GLN A 418 -14.14 3.89 -6.21
CA GLN A 418 -13.91 3.89 -7.67
C GLN A 418 -12.84 2.87 -8.07
N VAL A 419 -11.77 2.72 -7.27
CA VAL A 419 -10.75 1.69 -7.49
C VAL A 419 -11.33 0.29 -7.35
N ILE A 420 -12.21 0.05 -6.35
CA ILE A 420 -12.94 -1.22 -6.20
C ILE A 420 -13.76 -1.54 -7.45
N ASP A 421 -14.62 -0.62 -7.88
CA ASP A 421 -15.47 -0.84 -9.07
C ASP A 421 -14.62 -1.07 -10.34
N SER A 422 -13.50 -0.36 -10.46
CA SER A 422 -12.55 -0.53 -11.55
C SER A 422 -11.86 -1.90 -11.49
N LEU A 423 -11.41 -2.31 -10.30
CA LEU A 423 -10.76 -3.60 -10.11
C LEU A 423 -11.72 -4.77 -10.44
N GLU A 424 -12.97 -4.70 -9.97
CA GLU A 424 -13.99 -5.70 -10.28
C GLU A 424 -14.26 -5.81 -11.79
N ARG A 425 -14.24 -4.69 -12.47
CA ARG A 425 -14.46 -4.63 -13.92
C ARG A 425 -13.32 -5.24 -14.73
N PHE A 426 -12.05 -4.94 -14.37
CA PHE A 426 -10.89 -5.27 -15.18
C PHE A 426 -10.15 -6.53 -14.69
N VAL A 427 -10.36 -6.93 -13.46
CA VAL A 427 -9.71 -8.09 -12.84
C VAL A 427 -10.78 -9.00 -12.25
N PRO A 428 -11.47 -9.79 -13.09
CA PRO A 428 -12.45 -10.74 -12.57
C PRO A 428 -11.77 -11.74 -11.64
N MET A 429 -12.31 -11.86 -10.45
CA MET A 429 -11.87 -12.83 -9.43
C MET A 429 -12.97 -13.88 -9.23
N THR A 430 -12.58 -15.15 -9.16
CA THR A 430 -13.55 -16.24 -8.91
C THR A 430 -14.05 -16.16 -7.49
N PRO A 431 -15.36 -15.98 -7.25
CA PRO A 431 -15.92 -15.95 -5.91
C PRO A 431 -15.68 -17.27 -5.17
N ARG A 432 -15.51 -17.19 -3.85
CA ARG A 432 -15.41 -18.33 -2.97
C ARG A 432 -16.80 -18.88 -2.65
N THR A 433 -16.95 -20.17 -2.68
CA THR A 433 -18.23 -20.87 -2.42
C THR A 433 -18.35 -21.37 -0.99
N ARG A 434 -17.23 -21.50 -0.26
CA ARG A 434 -17.18 -22.03 1.11
C ARG A 434 -16.14 -21.29 1.96
#